data_d3cf04c21528b308cacde848b7d39666
#
_entry.id   d3cf04c21528b308cacde848b7d39666
#
_cell.length_a   1.000
_cell.length_b   1.000
_cell.length_c   1.000
_cell.angle_alpha   90.00
_cell.angle_beta   90.00
_cell.angle_gamma   90.00
#
_symmetry.space_group_name_H-M   'P 1'
#
loop_
_entity.id
_entity.type
_entity.pdbx_description
1 polymer ?
#
loop_
_entity_poly.entity_id
_entity_poly.type
_entity_poly.pdbx_seq_one_letter_code
_entity_poly.pdbx_strand_id
1 'polypeptide(L)'
;EVPSAMDLKECWALVNMSEKTRKHCMILENCCYDWFEMNTLNMAQQGVFGEVVRAQGAYIHNLEPFWDHYWKNGENDKLGWRLEYNMKHRGDVYATHGLGPVAQALDIHRGDRMKTLVAMDTKSVVGKSLVEERTGQPCENFRNGDHTTTLIRTENGKVIEIQHDVMTPQPYNRLYQLTGTKGFANKYPIEGYALDAKQLNASGVVPEVDNLNSHSFMPKKDMEALVQKYQHPILKKYGEMAKEVGGHGGMDFIMDSRLVYCLQNGLPLDMDVYDLAEWCCLAELGELSMDNNCAAVAFPDFTRGEWNKVKGYKHAYASPEDESVAMEKAKKITAKLKEKGAVEWAGEAVENKK
;
A
#
# COMPACT_ATOMS: atom_id res chain seq x y z
N GLU A 1 7.36 -0.65 10.06
CA GLU A 1 7.06 0.76 10.33
C GLU A 1 6.60 1.44 9.05
N VAL A 2 5.70 2.41 9.16
CA VAL A 2 5.21 3.24 8.06
C VAL A 2 5.06 4.70 8.52
N PRO A 3 5.60 5.67 7.76
CA PRO A 3 6.56 5.47 6.69
C PRO A 3 7.91 5.01 7.24
N SER A 4 8.67 4.27 6.44
CA SER A 4 9.98 3.72 6.85
C SER A 4 11.16 4.61 6.41
N ALA A 5 10.92 5.54 5.52
CA ALA A 5 11.85 6.54 5.02
C ALA A 5 11.08 7.81 4.66
N MET A 6 11.74 8.95 4.71
CA MET A 6 11.13 10.26 4.45
C MET A 6 11.78 11.00 3.29
N ASP A 7 12.94 10.56 2.81
CA ASP A 7 13.65 11.13 1.69
C ASP A 7 14.28 10.07 0.77
N LEU A 8 14.72 10.49 -0.41
CA LEU A 8 15.35 9.62 -1.42
C LEU A 8 16.66 8.99 -0.94
N LYS A 9 17.40 9.70 -0.11
CA LYS A 9 18.68 9.22 0.42
C LYS A 9 18.46 8.05 1.36
N GLU A 10 17.46 8.13 2.23
CA GLU A 10 17.06 7.05 3.13
C GLU A 10 16.51 5.85 2.33
N CYS A 11 15.66 6.11 1.32
CA CYS A 11 15.15 5.07 0.43
C CYS A 11 16.30 4.29 -0.24
N TRP A 12 17.25 4.98 -0.85
CA TRP A 12 18.42 4.34 -1.47
C TRP A 12 19.33 3.66 -0.45
N ALA A 13 19.48 4.20 0.75
CA ALA A 13 20.28 3.57 1.80
C ALA A 13 19.71 2.21 2.20
N LEU A 14 18.39 2.11 2.36
CA LEU A 14 17.71 0.85 2.68
C LEU A 14 17.83 -0.17 1.53
N VAL A 15 17.59 0.24 0.29
CA VAL A 15 17.76 -0.62 -0.89
C VAL A 15 19.19 -1.14 -0.98
N ASN A 16 20.18 -0.25 -0.95
CA ASN A 16 21.58 -0.61 -1.06
C ASN A 16 22.04 -1.54 0.08
N MET A 17 21.53 -1.32 1.30
CA MET A 17 21.88 -2.15 2.44
C MET A 17 21.23 -3.55 2.32
N SER A 18 19.97 -3.64 1.94
CA SER A 18 19.29 -4.91 1.71
C SER A 18 19.99 -5.72 0.62
N GLU A 19 20.31 -5.11 -0.52
CA GLU A 19 21.05 -5.77 -1.61
C GLU A 19 22.44 -6.23 -1.19
N LYS A 20 23.21 -5.34 -0.52
CA LYS A 20 24.58 -5.63 -0.05
C LYS A 20 24.62 -6.78 0.95
N THR A 21 23.71 -6.78 1.90
CA THR A 21 23.67 -7.78 2.97
C THR A 21 22.87 -9.02 2.61
N ARG A 22 22.06 -8.95 1.54
CA ARG A 22 21.09 -9.99 1.17
C ARG A 22 20.12 -10.32 2.31
N LYS A 23 19.80 -9.33 3.13
CA LYS A 23 18.81 -9.47 4.20
C LYS A 23 17.47 -8.94 3.76
N HIS A 24 16.41 -9.60 4.22
CA HIS A 24 15.06 -9.13 4.00
C HIS A 24 14.85 -7.76 4.65
N CYS A 25 14.11 -6.91 3.96
CA CYS A 25 13.59 -5.66 4.47
C CYS A 25 12.15 -5.53 3.97
N MET A 26 11.19 -5.53 4.88
CA MET A 26 9.76 -5.45 4.58
C MET A 26 9.20 -4.15 5.14
N ILE A 27 8.47 -3.42 4.32
CA ILE A 27 7.58 -2.38 4.84
C ILE A 27 6.35 -3.06 5.46
N LEU A 28 5.95 -2.63 6.65
CA LEU A 28 4.79 -3.19 7.34
C LEU A 28 3.57 -2.28 7.09
N GLU A 29 3.08 -2.31 5.86
CA GLU A 29 1.88 -1.56 5.44
C GLU A 29 0.63 -2.41 5.65
N ASN A 30 -0.01 -2.23 6.80
CA ASN A 30 -1.14 -3.03 7.22
C ASN A 30 -2.38 -2.89 6.33
N CYS A 31 -2.57 -1.74 5.69
CA CYS A 31 -3.71 -1.52 4.81
C CYS A 31 -3.73 -2.44 3.58
N CYS A 32 -2.58 -3.01 3.20
CA CYS A 32 -2.50 -4.06 2.18
C CYS A 32 -3.18 -5.38 2.62
N TYR A 33 -3.46 -5.54 3.91
CA TYR A 33 -4.06 -6.74 4.51
C TYR A 33 -5.49 -6.52 4.99
N ASP A 34 -6.12 -5.41 4.60
CA ASP A 34 -7.54 -5.21 4.86
C ASP A 34 -8.41 -6.10 3.95
N TRP A 35 -9.57 -6.49 4.43
CA TRP A 35 -10.45 -7.46 3.78
C TRP A 35 -10.83 -7.08 2.35
N PHE A 36 -11.25 -5.84 2.16
CA PHE A 36 -11.66 -5.37 0.84
C PHE A 36 -10.46 -5.32 -0.12
N GLU A 37 -9.33 -4.78 0.33
CA GLU A 37 -8.10 -4.67 -0.44
C GLU A 37 -7.55 -6.04 -0.84
N MET A 38 -7.49 -7.00 0.09
CA MET A 38 -7.01 -8.36 -0.20
C MET A 38 -7.92 -9.09 -1.18
N ASN A 39 -9.23 -9.04 -0.98
CA ASN A 39 -10.19 -9.68 -1.89
C ASN A 39 -10.14 -9.04 -3.28
N THR A 40 -10.04 -7.72 -3.34
CA THR A 40 -9.93 -6.97 -4.59
C THR A 40 -8.62 -7.25 -5.31
N LEU A 41 -7.50 -7.35 -4.58
CA LEU A 41 -6.21 -7.77 -5.13
C LEU A 41 -6.32 -9.18 -5.74
N ASN A 42 -6.94 -10.14 -5.04
CA ASN A 42 -7.14 -11.49 -5.56
C ASN A 42 -8.01 -11.49 -6.83
N MET A 43 -9.06 -10.67 -6.87
CA MET A 43 -9.88 -10.48 -8.06
C MET A 43 -9.08 -9.86 -9.23
N ALA A 44 -8.28 -8.84 -8.95
CA ALA A 44 -7.45 -8.18 -9.95
C ALA A 44 -6.43 -9.14 -10.56
N GLN A 45 -5.74 -9.93 -9.74
CA GLN A 45 -4.77 -10.94 -10.18
C GLN A 45 -5.41 -12.06 -11.02
N GLN A 46 -6.70 -12.31 -10.86
CA GLN A 46 -7.47 -13.25 -11.65
C GLN A 46 -8.17 -12.62 -12.86
N GLY A 47 -7.92 -11.34 -13.13
CA GLY A 47 -8.43 -10.62 -14.30
C GLY A 47 -9.91 -10.24 -14.23
N VAL A 48 -10.55 -10.29 -13.05
CA VAL A 48 -11.98 -9.95 -12.88
C VAL A 48 -12.28 -8.53 -13.38
N PHE A 49 -11.37 -7.58 -13.18
CA PHE A 49 -11.54 -6.21 -13.65
C PHE A 49 -11.00 -5.98 -15.07
N GLY A 50 -10.47 -7.02 -15.73
CA GLY A 50 -9.70 -6.86 -16.96
C GLY A 50 -8.36 -6.20 -16.70
N GLU A 51 -7.88 -5.38 -17.63
CA GLU A 51 -6.70 -4.54 -17.41
C GLU A 51 -7.07 -3.35 -16.51
N VAL A 52 -6.42 -3.23 -15.36
CA VAL A 52 -6.60 -2.08 -14.47
C VAL A 52 -5.82 -0.90 -15.04
N VAL A 53 -6.52 0.17 -15.39
CA VAL A 53 -5.93 1.35 -16.06
C VAL A 53 -5.77 2.55 -15.14
N ARG A 54 -6.53 2.59 -14.04
CA ARG A 54 -6.50 3.68 -13.06
C ARG A 54 -6.75 3.16 -11.66
N ALA A 55 -6.08 3.74 -10.68
CA ALA A 55 -6.34 3.52 -9.27
C ALA A 55 -6.36 4.84 -8.49
N GLN A 56 -7.08 4.87 -7.36
CA GLN A 56 -7.07 5.96 -6.41
C GLN A 56 -6.84 5.41 -5.00
N GLY A 57 -5.99 6.08 -4.25
CA GLY A 57 -5.77 5.83 -2.84
C GLY A 57 -5.68 7.14 -2.06
N ALA A 58 -5.83 7.10 -0.76
CA ALA A 58 -5.72 8.28 0.08
C ALA A 58 -5.32 7.92 1.51
N TYR A 59 -4.86 8.94 2.23
CA TYR A 59 -4.88 8.98 3.68
C TYR A 59 -5.55 10.28 4.11
N ILE A 60 -6.86 10.20 4.26
CA ILE A 60 -7.70 11.31 4.72
C ILE A 60 -8.22 10.92 6.10
N HIS A 61 -7.83 11.69 7.11
CA HIS A 61 -8.12 11.35 8.49
C HIS A 61 -7.97 12.58 9.39
N ASN A 62 -9.07 13.14 9.87
CA ASN A 62 -8.96 14.21 10.86
C ASN A 62 -8.25 13.69 12.12
N LEU A 63 -6.99 14.06 12.28
CA LEU A 63 -6.15 13.68 13.41
C LEU A 63 -6.13 14.73 14.54
N GLU A 64 -6.89 15.82 14.43
CA GLU A 64 -6.96 16.86 15.43
C GLU A 64 -7.20 16.31 16.86
N PRO A 65 -8.11 15.35 17.10
CA PRO A 65 -8.30 14.77 18.41
C PRO A 65 -7.07 14.05 18.97
N PHE A 66 -6.14 13.67 18.12
CA PHE A 66 -4.91 12.97 18.47
C PHE A 66 -3.67 13.87 18.51
N TRP A 67 -3.83 15.17 18.24
CA TRP A 67 -2.72 16.12 18.18
C TRP A 67 -1.97 16.28 19.48
N ASP A 68 -2.57 15.97 20.62
CA ASP A 68 -1.87 15.94 21.90
C ASP A 68 -0.76 14.91 21.93
N HIS A 69 -0.92 13.78 21.24
CA HIS A 69 0.14 12.80 21.04
C HIS A 69 1.22 13.31 20.08
N TYR A 70 0.87 14.15 19.12
CA TYR A 70 1.81 14.76 18.19
C TYR A 70 2.53 15.95 18.80
N TRP A 71 1.91 16.56 19.83
CA TRP A 71 2.42 17.75 20.47
C TRP A 71 3.45 17.46 21.58
N LYS A 72 3.25 16.38 22.31
CA LYS A 72 4.12 15.98 23.42
C LYS A 72 4.84 14.69 23.06
N ASN A 73 6.05 14.83 22.55
CA ASN A 73 6.94 13.70 22.45
C ASN A 73 7.87 13.70 23.69
N GLY A 74 7.41 13.03 24.79
CA GLY A 74 8.26 12.73 25.93
C GLY A 74 8.94 13.93 26.60
N GLU A 75 9.97 13.67 27.34
CA GLU A 75 10.62 14.44 28.39
C GLU A 75 11.15 15.84 28.07
N ASN A 76 11.04 16.40 26.85
CA ASN A 76 11.75 17.64 26.49
C ASN A 76 10.92 18.67 25.70
N ASP A 77 9.60 18.74 25.81
CA ASP A 77 8.73 19.69 25.06
C ASP A 77 8.96 19.71 23.53
N LYS A 78 9.49 18.63 22.96
CA LYS A 78 9.69 18.51 21.52
C LYS A 78 8.37 18.19 20.83
N LEU A 79 8.15 18.80 19.69
CA LEU A 79 7.05 18.47 18.79
C LEU A 79 7.15 17.01 18.38
N GLY A 80 6.01 16.32 18.27
CA GLY A 80 5.95 14.99 17.66
C GLY A 80 6.43 15.04 16.21
N TRP A 81 7.07 13.99 15.73
CA TRP A 81 7.67 13.94 14.40
C TRP A 81 6.70 14.31 13.26
N ARG A 82 5.41 13.92 13.39
CA ARG A 82 4.41 14.24 12.37
C ARG A 82 4.15 15.74 12.27
N LEU A 83 3.95 16.39 13.41
CA LEU A 83 3.73 17.84 13.42
C LEU A 83 4.95 18.57 12.90
N GLU A 84 6.14 18.22 13.41
CA GLU A 84 7.40 18.82 12.98
C GLU A 84 7.61 18.64 11.47
N TYR A 85 7.27 17.46 10.93
CA TYR A 85 7.40 17.18 9.51
C TYR A 85 6.41 18.00 8.68
N ASN A 86 5.14 18.08 9.08
CA ASN A 86 4.14 18.93 8.42
C ASN A 86 4.47 20.41 8.48
N MET A 87 5.15 20.88 9.53
CA MET A 87 5.62 22.28 9.62
C MET A 87 6.77 22.57 8.67
N LYS A 88 7.63 21.58 8.38
CA LYS A 88 8.86 21.77 7.61
C LYS A 88 8.73 21.40 6.13
N HIS A 89 7.85 20.48 5.80
CA HIS A 89 7.69 19.89 4.48
C HIS A 89 6.30 20.09 3.90
N ARG A 90 6.15 19.83 2.61
CA ARG A 90 4.89 19.90 1.87
C ARG A 90 4.54 18.51 1.32
N GLY A 91 3.27 18.27 1.11
CA GLY A 91 2.80 17.16 0.32
C GLY A 91 2.30 15.96 1.12
N ASP A 92 2.34 14.81 0.51
CA ASP A 92 1.84 13.58 1.09
C ASP A 92 2.89 12.94 2.00
N VAL A 93 2.88 13.35 3.25
CA VAL A 93 3.86 12.89 4.27
C VAL A 93 3.53 11.49 4.81
N TYR A 94 2.44 10.88 4.36
CA TYR A 94 2.01 9.54 4.82
C TYR A 94 1.28 8.77 3.71
N ALA A 95 1.90 8.66 2.55
CA ALA A 95 1.31 8.10 1.34
C ALA A 95 0.99 6.60 1.42
N THR A 96 1.72 5.85 2.24
CA THR A 96 1.78 4.39 2.16
C THR A 96 0.45 3.69 2.34
N HIS A 97 -0.42 4.19 3.21
CA HIS A 97 -1.76 3.62 3.45
C HIS A 97 -2.69 3.69 2.22
N GLY A 98 -2.58 4.77 1.45
CA GLY A 98 -3.33 4.89 0.20
C GLY A 98 -2.62 4.23 -0.98
N LEU A 99 -1.30 4.41 -1.06
CA LEU A 99 -0.49 3.99 -2.20
C LEU A 99 -0.23 2.48 -2.22
N GLY A 100 0.13 1.89 -1.07
CA GLY A 100 0.52 0.48 -0.99
C GLY A 100 -0.51 -0.48 -1.59
N PRO A 101 -1.78 -0.47 -1.13
CA PRO A 101 -2.79 -1.37 -1.66
C PRO A 101 -3.06 -1.20 -3.16
N VAL A 102 -3.07 0.04 -3.67
CA VAL A 102 -3.29 0.28 -5.11
C VAL A 102 -2.06 -0.07 -5.94
N ALA A 103 -0.85 0.14 -5.41
CA ALA A 103 0.39 -0.26 -6.07
C ALA A 103 0.45 -1.79 -6.26
N GLN A 104 0.02 -2.56 -5.25
CA GLN A 104 -0.11 -4.01 -5.37
C GLN A 104 -1.09 -4.41 -6.48
N ALA A 105 -2.27 -3.79 -6.52
CA ALA A 105 -3.28 -4.10 -7.53
C ALA A 105 -2.86 -3.74 -8.98
N LEU A 106 -1.90 -2.82 -9.12
CA LEU A 106 -1.33 -2.41 -10.41
C LEU A 106 -0.04 -3.15 -10.78
N ASP A 107 0.40 -4.11 -9.97
CA ASP A 107 1.62 -4.89 -10.16
C ASP A 107 2.91 -4.04 -10.18
N ILE A 108 2.97 -2.99 -9.38
CA ILE A 108 4.18 -2.17 -9.26
C ILE A 108 5.34 -3.03 -8.75
N HIS A 109 6.50 -2.95 -9.41
CA HIS A 109 7.69 -3.80 -9.27
C HIS A 109 7.47 -5.29 -9.61
N ARG A 110 6.27 -5.64 -10.11
CA ARG A 110 5.92 -7.02 -10.50
C ARG A 110 5.26 -7.07 -11.87
N GLY A 111 5.68 -6.16 -12.74
CA GLY A 111 5.20 -6.01 -14.11
C GLY A 111 5.02 -4.58 -14.57
N ASP A 112 5.02 -3.62 -13.64
CA ASP A 112 4.94 -2.19 -13.88
C ASP A 112 5.83 -1.43 -12.87
N ARG A 113 6.03 -0.12 -13.05
CA ARG A 113 6.71 0.78 -12.12
C ARG A 113 6.14 2.19 -12.22
N MET A 114 6.27 2.97 -11.17
CA MET A 114 5.96 4.40 -11.22
C MET A 114 7.03 5.12 -12.05
N LYS A 115 6.60 6.05 -12.89
CA LYS A 115 7.48 6.73 -13.85
C LYS A 115 7.61 8.22 -13.56
N THR A 116 6.48 8.89 -13.36
CA THR A 116 6.43 10.35 -13.24
C THR A 116 5.28 10.73 -12.34
N LEU A 117 5.47 11.74 -11.49
CA LEU A 117 4.39 12.34 -10.72
C LEU A 117 4.28 13.84 -10.96
N VAL A 118 3.10 14.36 -10.63
CA VAL A 118 2.79 15.77 -10.41
C VAL A 118 2.01 15.88 -9.11
N ALA A 119 2.40 16.77 -8.22
CA ALA A 119 1.72 17.02 -6.95
C ALA A 119 1.26 18.48 -6.85
N MET A 120 0.14 18.68 -6.16
CA MET A 120 -0.45 19.98 -5.88
C MET A 120 -1.05 19.98 -4.48
N ASP A 121 -0.86 21.05 -3.75
CA ASP A 121 -1.44 21.24 -2.42
C ASP A 121 -2.29 22.49 -2.32
N THR A 122 -3.13 22.55 -1.29
CA THR A 122 -3.88 23.76 -0.91
C THR A 122 -3.01 24.68 -0.05
N LYS A 123 -3.56 25.82 0.33
CA LYS A 123 -2.97 26.62 1.42
C LYS A 123 -3.00 25.86 2.73
N SER A 124 -2.03 26.10 3.59
CA SER A 124 -2.09 25.72 4.99
C SER A 124 -2.95 26.74 5.75
N VAL A 125 -4.14 26.34 6.13
CA VAL A 125 -5.09 27.14 6.90
C VAL A 125 -5.34 26.49 8.25
N VAL A 126 -5.81 25.24 8.25
CA VAL A 126 -6.15 24.49 9.46
C VAL A 126 -4.89 24.16 10.26
N GLY A 127 -3.86 23.61 9.61
CA GLY A 127 -2.60 23.27 10.28
C GLY A 127 -1.95 24.49 10.97
N LYS A 128 -1.95 25.61 10.27
CA LYS A 128 -1.47 26.90 10.82
C LYS A 128 -2.29 27.34 12.03
N SER A 129 -3.63 27.35 11.92
CA SER A 129 -4.52 27.77 13.01
C SER A 129 -4.38 26.89 14.25
N LEU A 130 -4.25 25.58 14.08
CA LEU A 130 -4.05 24.63 15.19
C LEU A 130 -2.78 24.94 15.99
N VAL A 131 -1.69 25.28 15.31
CA VAL A 131 -0.45 25.67 15.98
C VAL A 131 -0.63 27.00 16.71
N GLU A 132 -1.27 28.00 16.10
CA GLU A 132 -1.53 29.31 16.69
C GLU A 132 -2.42 29.22 17.93
N GLU A 133 -3.49 28.44 17.88
CA GLU A 133 -4.38 28.21 19.04
C GLU A 133 -3.66 27.56 20.21
N ARG A 134 -2.81 26.58 19.94
CA ARG A 134 -2.12 25.83 21.00
C ARG A 134 -0.94 26.57 21.61
N THR A 135 -0.25 27.37 20.81
CA THR A 135 0.93 28.11 21.30
C THR A 135 0.60 29.51 21.78
N GLY A 136 -0.54 30.07 21.38
CA GLY A 136 -0.85 31.48 21.56
C GLY A 136 0.09 32.42 20.80
N GLN A 137 0.84 31.90 19.82
CA GLN A 137 1.81 32.66 19.03
C GLN A 137 1.49 32.51 17.53
N PRO A 138 1.75 33.53 16.70
CA PRO A 138 1.62 33.43 15.25
C PRO A 138 2.50 32.30 14.70
N CYS A 139 1.95 31.48 13.81
CA CYS A 139 2.69 30.43 13.11
C CYS A 139 2.95 30.85 11.67
N GLU A 140 4.14 31.37 11.39
CA GLU A 140 4.49 31.83 10.03
C GLU A 140 4.99 30.69 9.14
N ASN A 141 5.49 29.60 9.70
CA ASN A 141 6.26 28.56 9.03
C ASN A 141 5.58 27.19 9.00
N PHE A 142 4.29 27.13 8.73
CA PHE A 142 3.63 25.85 8.47
C PHE A 142 3.60 25.61 6.96
N ARG A 143 4.44 24.70 6.47
CA ARG A 143 4.63 24.51 5.02
C ARG A 143 3.61 23.61 4.37
N ASN A 144 3.15 22.55 5.07
CA ASN A 144 2.24 21.59 4.45
C ASN A 144 0.87 22.21 4.21
N GLY A 145 0.34 22.08 3.01
CA GLY A 145 -1.04 22.41 2.70
C GLY A 145 -2.01 21.50 3.46
N ASP A 146 -3.25 21.97 3.68
CA ASP A 146 -4.25 21.17 4.39
C ASP A 146 -4.63 19.91 3.60
N HIS A 147 -4.62 19.98 2.27
CA HIS A 147 -4.88 18.86 1.39
C HIS A 147 -3.88 18.80 0.23
N THR A 148 -3.43 17.59 -0.09
CA THR A 148 -2.53 17.32 -1.22
C THR A 148 -3.15 16.31 -2.16
N THR A 149 -2.98 16.53 -3.47
CA THR A 149 -3.33 15.58 -4.53
C THR A 149 -2.11 15.32 -5.40
N THR A 150 -1.77 14.05 -5.57
CA THR A 150 -0.65 13.60 -6.40
C THR A 150 -1.16 12.68 -7.50
N LEU A 151 -0.79 12.97 -8.74
CA LEU A 151 -1.03 12.13 -9.91
C LEU A 151 0.26 11.45 -10.34
N ILE A 152 0.21 10.13 -10.48
CA ILE A 152 1.36 9.31 -10.85
C ILE A 152 1.04 8.58 -12.15
N ARG A 153 1.95 8.62 -13.12
CA ARG A 153 1.89 7.81 -14.34
C ARG A 153 2.89 6.67 -14.23
N THR A 154 2.44 5.44 -14.56
CA THR A 154 3.30 4.25 -14.60
C THR A 154 3.98 4.08 -15.97
N GLU A 155 4.96 3.18 -16.06
CA GLU A 155 5.65 2.86 -17.30
C GLU A 155 4.70 2.28 -18.34
N ASN A 156 3.75 1.42 -17.93
CA ASN A 156 2.74 0.84 -18.81
C ASN A 156 1.55 1.80 -19.09
N GLY A 157 1.62 3.06 -18.64
CA GLY A 157 0.63 4.10 -18.96
C GLY A 157 -0.60 4.13 -18.06
N LYS A 158 -0.62 3.39 -16.96
CA LYS A 158 -1.66 3.49 -15.94
C LYS A 158 -1.52 4.79 -15.14
N VAL A 159 -2.59 5.22 -14.49
CA VAL A 159 -2.60 6.43 -13.66
C VAL A 159 -3.02 6.08 -12.23
N ILE A 160 -2.27 6.57 -11.26
CA ILE A 160 -2.60 6.51 -9.84
C ILE A 160 -2.84 7.93 -9.33
N GLU A 161 -3.89 8.11 -8.55
CA GLU A 161 -4.16 9.34 -7.82
C GLU A 161 -4.06 9.06 -6.32
N ILE A 162 -3.25 9.86 -5.61
CA ILE A 162 -3.10 9.76 -4.16
C ILE A 162 -3.50 11.09 -3.54
N GLN A 163 -4.29 11.03 -2.47
CA GLN A 163 -4.70 12.20 -1.68
C GLN A 163 -4.26 12.07 -0.23
N HIS A 164 -3.89 13.17 0.37
CA HIS A 164 -3.51 13.26 1.77
C HIS A 164 -4.15 14.47 2.44
N ASP A 165 -4.81 14.25 3.58
CA ASP A 165 -5.38 15.29 4.42
C ASP A 165 -5.56 14.75 5.85
N VAL A 166 -4.81 15.29 6.80
CA VAL A 166 -4.86 14.84 8.20
C VAL A 166 -5.35 15.94 9.16
N MET A 167 -5.79 17.07 8.63
CA MET A 167 -6.09 18.25 9.42
C MET A 167 -7.52 18.72 9.27
N THR A 168 -8.13 18.59 8.09
CA THR A 168 -9.48 19.09 7.88
C THR A 168 -10.53 18.13 8.47
N PRO A 169 -11.73 18.62 8.83
CA PRO A 169 -12.77 17.81 9.46
C PRO A 169 -13.44 16.88 8.43
N GLN A 170 -12.72 15.87 8.00
CA GLN A 170 -13.19 14.83 7.09
C GLN A 170 -13.28 13.47 7.80
N PRO A 171 -14.28 12.63 7.47
CA PRO A 171 -14.32 11.25 7.94
C PRO A 171 -13.14 10.46 7.38
N TYR A 172 -12.74 9.42 8.08
CA TYR A 172 -11.69 8.51 7.64
C TYR A 172 -11.97 7.96 6.23
N ASN A 173 -10.99 8.11 5.35
CA ASN A 173 -11.12 7.70 3.95
C ASN A 173 -9.75 7.37 3.35
N ARG A 174 -9.62 6.16 2.80
CA ARG A 174 -8.44 5.74 2.02
C ARG A 174 -8.73 5.67 0.52
N LEU A 175 -9.91 6.11 0.08
CA LEU A 175 -10.45 5.92 -1.28
C LEU A 175 -10.47 4.45 -1.67
N TYR A 176 -9.38 3.90 -2.11
CA TYR A 176 -9.20 2.59 -2.67
C TYR A 176 -10.20 2.29 -3.79
N GLN A 177 -9.89 2.83 -4.95
CA GLN A 177 -10.66 2.59 -6.17
C GLN A 177 -9.77 1.97 -7.24
N LEU A 178 -10.29 0.99 -7.95
CA LEU A 178 -9.68 0.44 -9.15
C LEU A 178 -10.63 0.57 -10.31
N THR A 179 -10.15 1.12 -11.42
CA THR A 179 -10.87 1.18 -12.70
C THR A 179 -10.18 0.27 -13.69
N GLY A 180 -10.86 -0.77 -14.13
CA GLY A 180 -10.39 -1.70 -15.13
C GLY A 180 -11.26 -1.67 -16.39
N THR A 181 -10.79 -2.36 -17.44
CA THR A 181 -11.51 -2.43 -18.72
C THR A 181 -12.80 -3.24 -18.66
N LYS A 182 -13.00 -4.04 -17.60
CA LYS A 182 -14.18 -4.91 -17.42
C LYS A 182 -14.89 -4.70 -16.10
N GLY A 183 -14.36 -3.85 -15.21
CA GLY A 183 -14.98 -3.64 -13.91
C GLY A 183 -14.33 -2.54 -13.10
N PHE A 184 -14.99 -2.25 -11.99
CA PHE A 184 -14.65 -1.19 -11.06
C PHE A 184 -14.80 -1.71 -9.64
N ALA A 185 -13.88 -1.33 -8.75
CA ALA A 185 -13.96 -1.55 -7.33
C ALA A 185 -13.87 -0.22 -6.59
N ASN A 186 -14.65 -0.06 -5.52
CA ASN A 186 -14.64 1.11 -4.66
C ASN A 186 -14.86 0.71 -3.21
N LYS A 187 -14.03 1.22 -2.30
CA LYS A 187 -14.19 0.98 -0.88
C LYS A 187 -14.91 2.13 -0.15
N TYR A 188 -14.44 3.35 -0.34
CA TYR A 188 -14.95 4.51 0.40
C TYR A 188 -15.68 5.49 -0.52
N PRO A 189 -16.78 6.13 -0.06
CA PRO A 189 -17.47 5.91 1.22
C PRO A 189 -18.39 4.67 1.20
N ILE A 190 -18.58 4.02 0.06
CA ILE A 190 -19.48 2.87 -0.11
C ILE A 190 -18.70 1.73 -0.75
N GLU A 191 -18.59 0.61 -0.05
CA GLU A 191 -18.00 -0.59 -0.62
C GLU A 191 -18.86 -1.15 -1.75
N GLY A 192 -18.23 -1.41 -2.88
CA GLY A 192 -18.95 -1.96 -4.02
C GLY A 192 -18.05 -2.34 -5.20
N TYR A 193 -18.63 -3.22 -6.02
CA TYR A 193 -18.06 -3.60 -7.31
C TYR A 193 -19.09 -3.32 -8.41
N ALA A 194 -18.59 -2.92 -9.58
CA ALA A 194 -19.38 -2.85 -10.80
C ALA A 194 -18.63 -3.62 -11.89
N LEU A 195 -19.26 -4.61 -12.48
CA LEU A 195 -18.69 -5.44 -13.54
C LEU A 195 -19.56 -5.37 -14.78
N ASP A 196 -18.98 -5.50 -15.96
CA ASP A 196 -19.79 -5.68 -17.15
C ASP A 196 -20.51 -7.04 -17.13
N ALA A 197 -21.65 -7.12 -17.83
CA ALA A 197 -22.49 -8.33 -17.82
C ALA A 197 -21.75 -9.59 -18.31
N LYS A 198 -20.83 -9.45 -19.28
CA LYS A 198 -20.03 -10.55 -19.80
C LYS A 198 -19.03 -11.06 -18.77
N GLN A 199 -18.36 -10.14 -18.07
CA GLN A 199 -17.39 -10.49 -17.03
C GLN A 199 -18.10 -11.16 -15.85
N LEU A 200 -19.26 -10.67 -15.48
CA LEU A 200 -20.06 -11.25 -14.41
C LEU A 200 -20.49 -12.68 -14.73
N ASN A 201 -20.99 -12.93 -15.94
CA ASN A 201 -21.33 -14.26 -16.42
C ASN A 201 -20.11 -15.18 -16.49
N ALA A 202 -18.96 -14.68 -16.94
CA ALA A 202 -17.71 -15.44 -16.95
C ALA A 202 -17.23 -15.81 -15.54
N SER A 203 -17.53 -14.99 -14.55
CA SER A 203 -17.23 -15.30 -13.14
C SER A 203 -18.13 -16.39 -12.56
N GLY A 204 -19.25 -16.69 -13.21
CA GLY A 204 -20.23 -17.70 -12.78
C GLY A 204 -20.97 -17.32 -11.49
N VAL A 205 -21.07 -16.01 -11.19
CA VAL A 205 -21.67 -15.53 -9.94
C VAL A 205 -23.13 -15.16 -10.12
N VAL A 206 -23.58 -14.84 -11.34
CA VAL A 206 -24.94 -14.34 -11.53
C VAL A 206 -25.70 -15.13 -12.55
N PRO A 207 -26.78 -15.81 -12.15
CA PRO A 207 -27.71 -16.39 -13.08
C PRO A 207 -28.86 -15.48 -13.53
N GLU A 208 -29.22 -14.42 -12.82
CA GLU A 208 -30.59 -13.88 -12.95
C GLU A 208 -30.71 -12.34 -12.95
N VAL A 209 -29.66 -11.61 -13.32
CA VAL A 209 -29.80 -10.15 -13.40
C VAL A 209 -29.95 -9.72 -14.85
N ASP A 210 -31.16 -9.63 -15.29
CA ASP A 210 -31.53 -9.32 -16.67
C ASP A 210 -31.04 -7.95 -17.19
N ASN A 211 -30.52 -7.07 -16.36
CA ASN A 211 -30.08 -5.73 -16.75
C ASN A 211 -28.84 -5.23 -16.03
N LEU A 212 -27.93 -6.12 -15.64
CA LEU A 212 -26.69 -5.67 -15.04
C LEU A 212 -25.81 -5.04 -16.11
N ASN A 213 -25.76 -3.75 -16.09
CA ASN A 213 -24.73 -2.98 -16.77
C ASN A 213 -23.80 -2.39 -15.70
N SER A 214 -22.55 -2.19 -16.03
CA SER A 214 -21.54 -1.57 -15.15
C SER A 214 -21.82 -0.11 -14.80
N HIS A 215 -23.01 0.38 -15.07
CA HIS A 215 -23.46 1.73 -14.76
C HIS A 215 -23.84 1.94 -13.28
N SER A 216 -24.01 0.86 -12.53
CA SER A 216 -24.32 0.89 -11.10
C SER A 216 -23.54 -0.19 -10.34
N PHE A 217 -23.37 0.01 -9.04
CA PHE A 217 -22.83 -1.05 -8.20
C PHE A 217 -23.72 -2.29 -8.21
N MET A 218 -23.09 -3.45 -8.09
CA MET A 218 -23.76 -4.71 -7.96
C MET A 218 -24.71 -4.72 -6.75
N PRO A 219 -25.86 -5.40 -6.83
CA PRO A 219 -26.69 -5.68 -5.67
C PRO A 219 -25.87 -6.38 -4.56
N LYS A 220 -26.16 -6.08 -3.30
CA LYS A 220 -25.43 -6.61 -2.15
C LYS A 220 -25.26 -8.13 -2.18
N LYS A 221 -26.34 -8.86 -2.50
CA LYS A 221 -26.31 -10.33 -2.59
C LYS A 221 -25.28 -10.83 -3.62
N ASP A 222 -25.22 -10.18 -4.78
CA ASP A 222 -24.32 -10.58 -5.87
C ASP A 222 -22.88 -10.20 -5.53
N MET A 223 -22.67 -9.06 -4.86
CA MET A 223 -21.38 -8.65 -4.34
C MET A 223 -20.86 -9.63 -3.28
N GLU A 224 -21.70 -10.08 -2.35
CA GLU A 224 -21.34 -11.08 -1.35
C GLU A 224 -20.93 -12.41 -2.01
N ALA A 225 -21.67 -12.86 -3.02
CA ALA A 225 -21.34 -14.06 -3.78
C ALA A 225 -20.00 -13.92 -4.53
N LEU A 226 -19.75 -12.75 -5.14
CA LEU A 226 -18.48 -12.44 -5.79
C LEU A 226 -17.33 -12.49 -4.79
N VAL A 227 -17.45 -11.81 -3.65
CA VAL A 227 -16.45 -11.81 -2.58
C VAL A 227 -16.22 -13.22 -2.06
N GLN A 228 -17.24 -14.00 -1.81
CA GLN A 228 -17.11 -15.38 -1.37
C GLN A 228 -16.33 -16.25 -2.37
N LYS A 229 -16.62 -16.09 -3.66
CA LYS A 229 -15.92 -16.83 -4.73
C LYS A 229 -14.44 -16.47 -4.80
N TYR A 230 -14.10 -15.19 -4.72
CA TYR A 230 -12.76 -14.66 -4.86
C TYR A 230 -12.11 -14.30 -3.52
N GLN A 231 -12.64 -14.80 -2.40
CA GLN A 231 -12.06 -14.54 -1.09
C GLN A 231 -10.58 -14.93 -1.08
N HIS A 232 -9.73 -14.00 -0.64
CA HIS A 232 -8.30 -14.23 -0.58
C HIS A 232 -7.96 -15.46 0.27
N PRO A 233 -7.08 -16.38 -0.18
CA PRO A 233 -6.76 -17.60 0.55
C PRO A 233 -6.29 -17.37 2.00
N ILE A 234 -5.53 -16.30 2.23
CA ILE A 234 -5.07 -15.92 3.57
C ILE A 234 -6.25 -15.54 4.46
N LEU A 235 -7.24 -14.80 3.94
CA LEU A 235 -8.45 -14.46 4.69
C LEU A 235 -9.30 -15.69 5.01
N LYS A 236 -9.40 -16.64 4.08
CA LYS A 236 -10.09 -17.92 4.34
C LYS A 236 -9.44 -18.67 5.50
N LYS A 237 -8.13 -18.61 5.61
CA LYS A 237 -7.37 -19.38 6.62
C LYS A 237 -7.28 -18.67 7.97
N TYR A 238 -7.09 -17.37 7.98
CA TYR A 238 -6.74 -16.60 9.19
C TYR A 238 -7.75 -15.51 9.54
N GLY A 239 -8.72 -15.20 8.67
CA GLY A 239 -9.57 -14.03 8.82
C GLY A 239 -10.35 -13.99 10.12
N GLU A 240 -10.98 -15.10 10.53
CA GLU A 240 -11.75 -15.11 11.80
C GLU A 240 -10.80 -14.92 13.02
N MET A 241 -9.69 -15.65 13.05
CA MET A 241 -8.68 -15.49 14.10
C MET A 241 -8.14 -14.06 14.14
N ALA A 242 -7.90 -13.45 12.98
CA ALA A 242 -7.41 -12.08 12.90
C ALA A 242 -8.39 -11.06 13.50
N LYS A 243 -9.70 -11.25 13.29
CA LYS A 243 -10.72 -10.40 13.91
C LYS A 243 -10.75 -10.55 15.43
N GLU A 244 -10.56 -11.78 15.94
CA GLU A 244 -10.52 -12.05 17.38
C GLU A 244 -9.29 -11.45 18.06
N VAL A 245 -8.12 -11.57 17.43
CA VAL A 245 -6.85 -11.01 17.95
C VAL A 245 -6.84 -9.50 17.89
N GLY A 246 -7.42 -8.90 16.83
CA GLY A 246 -7.51 -7.47 16.64
C GLY A 246 -6.25 -6.86 16.00
N GLY A 247 -5.99 -5.58 16.29
CA GLY A 247 -5.01 -4.76 15.56
C GLY A 247 -5.59 -4.24 14.24
N HIS A 248 -6.14 -3.00 14.28
CA HIS A 248 -6.83 -2.38 13.13
C HIS A 248 -7.84 -3.32 12.43
N GLY A 249 -8.69 -3.99 13.24
CA GLY A 249 -9.67 -4.96 12.73
C GLY A 249 -9.06 -6.28 12.24
N GLY A 250 -7.81 -6.59 12.61
CA GLY A 250 -7.09 -7.82 12.27
C GLY A 250 -6.05 -7.67 11.17
N MET A 251 -5.95 -6.50 10.52
CA MET A 251 -4.93 -6.25 9.49
C MET A 251 -3.50 -6.46 10.00
N ASP A 252 -3.20 -5.95 11.20
CA ASP A 252 -1.88 -6.05 11.81
C ASP A 252 -1.51 -7.51 12.09
N PHE A 253 -2.46 -8.29 12.62
CA PHE A 253 -2.25 -9.71 12.87
C PHE A 253 -1.93 -10.48 11.59
N ILE A 254 -2.65 -10.22 10.49
CA ILE A 254 -2.41 -10.89 9.21
C ILE A 254 -1.03 -10.51 8.68
N MET A 255 -0.69 -9.24 8.70
CA MET A 255 0.59 -8.70 8.24
C MET A 255 1.76 -9.35 8.97
N ASP A 256 1.74 -9.34 10.30
CA ASP A 256 2.80 -9.92 11.13
C ASP A 256 2.89 -11.44 10.95
N SER A 257 1.73 -12.12 10.88
CA SER A 257 1.68 -13.55 10.60
C SER A 257 2.31 -13.91 9.25
N ARG A 258 2.08 -13.07 8.23
CA ARG A 258 2.70 -13.24 6.90
C ARG A 258 4.19 -13.04 6.92
N LEU A 259 4.69 -12.01 7.61
CA LEU A 259 6.13 -11.80 7.79
C LEU A 259 6.78 -13.03 8.42
N VAL A 260 6.24 -13.49 9.56
CA VAL A 260 6.77 -14.67 10.26
C VAL A 260 6.73 -15.92 9.38
N TYR A 261 5.59 -16.14 8.70
CA TYR A 261 5.43 -17.30 7.81
C TYR A 261 6.44 -17.29 6.65
N CYS A 262 6.62 -16.16 6.00
CA CYS A 262 7.58 -16.03 4.90
C CYS A 262 9.02 -16.30 5.38
N LEU A 263 9.41 -15.73 6.52
CA LEU A 263 10.75 -15.95 7.08
C LEU A 263 10.98 -17.40 7.50
N GLN A 264 10.00 -18.05 8.15
CA GLN A 264 10.12 -19.46 8.58
C GLN A 264 10.19 -20.44 7.41
N ASN A 265 9.58 -20.11 6.28
CA ASN A 265 9.48 -20.98 5.11
C ASN A 265 10.45 -20.60 3.98
N GLY A 266 11.27 -19.56 4.17
CA GLY A 266 12.21 -19.08 3.14
C GLY A 266 11.51 -18.58 1.88
N LEU A 267 10.34 -17.95 2.04
CA LEU A 267 9.55 -17.38 0.95
C LEU A 267 9.93 -15.91 0.73
N PRO A 268 9.74 -15.38 -0.48
CA PRO A 268 9.77 -13.95 -0.69
C PRO A 268 8.76 -13.24 0.23
N LEU A 269 9.11 -12.06 0.71
CA LEU A 269 8.19 -11.23 1.47
C LEU A 269 7.05 -10.71 0.57
N ASP A 270 5.89 -10.50 1.14
CA ASP A 270 4.72 -9.98 0.42
C ASP A 270 4.96 -8.53 -0.06
N MET A 271 5.73 -7.77 0.71
CA MET A 271 6.24 -6.44 0.37
C MET A 271 7.74 -6.42 0.65
N ASP A 272 8.53 -5.87 -0.24
CA ASP A 272 9.97 -5.86 -0.14
C ASP A 272 10.56 -4.45 0.00
N VAL A 273 11.89 -4.35 -0.04
CA VAL A 273 12.59 -3.07 0.09
C VAL A 273 12.33 -2.11 -1.08
N TYR A 274 11.99 -2.64 -2.25
CA TYR A 274 11.67 -1.80 -3.40
C TYR A 274 10.28 -1.19 -3.26
N ASP A 275 9.30 -1.95 -2.76
CA ASP A 275 7.99 -1.42 -2.39
C ASP A 275 8.13 -0.32 -1.32
N LEU A 276 8.93 -0.57 -0.29
CA LEU A 276 9.23 0.40 0.75
C LEU A 276 9.77 1.70 0.16
N ALA A 277 10.82 1.61 -0.66
CA ALA A 277 11.49 2.78 -1.21
C ALA A 277 10.56 3.58 -2.14
N GLU A 278 9.81 2.90 -3.01
CA GLU A 278 8.93 3.56 -3.97
C GLU A 278 7.70 4.20 -3.31
N TRP A 279 7.15 3.59 -2.27
CA TRP A 279 6.00 4.18 -1.57
C TRP A 279 6.41 5.34 -0.66
N CYS A 280 7.58 5.26 -0.04
CA CYS A 280 8.07 6.32 0.87
C CYS A 280 8.64 7.53 0.12
N CYS A 281 9.24 7.35 -1.06
CA CYS A 281 9.84 8.46 -1.80
C CYS A 281 8.81 9.49 -2.31
N LEU A 282 7.51 9.14 -2.28
CA LEU A 282 6.44 10.05 -2.69
C LEU A 282 6.45 11.35 -1.91
N ALA A 283 6.82 11.32 -0.63
CA ALA A 283 6.91 12.51 0.21
C ALA A 283 7.86 13.56 -0.39
N GLU A 284 9.11 13.21 -0.65
CA GLU A 284 10.10 14.14 -1.21
C GLU A 284 9.81 14.48 -2.68
N LEU A 285 9.43 13.50 -3.51
CA LEU A 285 9.12 13.76 -4.91
C LEU A 285 7.92 14.68 -5.08
N GLY A 286 6.90 14.54 -4.22
CA GLY A 286 5.75 15.45 -4.18
C GLY A 286 6.16 16.87 -3.81
N GLU A 287 6.98 17.04 -2.76
CA GLU A 287 7.52 18.34 -2.37
C GLU A 287 8.32 18.97 -3.50
N LEU A 288 9.20 18.21 -4.16
CA LEU A 288 9.94 18.67 -5.33
C LEU A 288 9.06 19.15 -6.47
N SER A 289 7.96 18.44 -6.75
CA SER A 289 6.99 18.87 -7.76
C SER A 289 6.39 20.22 -7.41
N MET A 290 5.87 20.36 -6.19
CA MET A 290 5.19 21.58 -5.74
C MET A 290 6.13 22.78 -5.62
N ASP A 291 7.35 22.59 -5.16
CA ASP A 291 8.36 23.65 -5.07
C ASP A 291 8.84 24.11 -6.47
N ASN A 292 8.61 23.31 -7.50
CA ASN A 292 8.87 23.65 -8.89
C ASN A 292 7.57 23.94 -9.68
N ASN A 293 6.60 24.63 -9.08
CA ASN A 293 5.32 25.02 -9.70
C ASN A 293 4.51 23.81 -10.22
N CYS A 294 4.45 22.75 -9.46
CA CYS A 294 3.76 21.52 -9.82
C CYS A 294 4.31 20.89 -11.11
N ALA A 295 5.61 21.02 -11.34
CA ALA A 295 6.26 20.39 -12.48
C ALA A 295 6.32 18.87 -12.33
N ALA A 296 6.37 18.18 -13.46
CA ALA A 296 6.51 16.73 -13.45
C ALA A 296 7.90 16.30 -12.93
N VAL A 297 7.91 15.35 -11.99
CA VAL A 297 9.12 14.78 -11.39
C VAL A 297 9.19 13.29 -11.72
N ALA A 298 10.38 12.81 -12.09
CA ALA A 298 10.60 11.40 -12.40
C ALA A 298 10.80 10.58 -11.12
N PHE A 299 10.23 9.37 -11.08
CA PHE A 299 10.57 8.37 -10.06
C PHE A 299 11.94 7.75 -10.36
N PRO A 300 12.78 7.55 -9.34
CA PRO A 300 13.94 6.69 -9.50
C PRO A 300 13.51 5.23 -9.72
N ASP A 301 14.32 4.47 -10.43
CA ASP A 301 14.11 3.03 -10.53
C ASP A 301 14.93 2.32 -9.45
N PHE A 302 14.31 2.07 -8.31
CA PHE A 302 14.94 1.38 -7.19
C PHE A 302 15.30 -0.08 -7.53
N THR A 303 14.61 -0.70 -8.49
CA THR A 303 14.86 -2.08 -8.93
C THR A 303 16.01 -2.21 -9.93
N ARG A 304 16.61 -1.11 -10.38
CA ARG A 304 17.70 -1.10 -11.36
C ARG A 304 17.36 -1.81 -12.68
N GLY A 305 16.11 -1.69 -13.13
CA GLY A 305 15.60 -2.32 -14.35
C GLY A 305 14.95 -3.69 -14.14
N GLU A 306 14.89 -4.18 -12.91
CA GLU A 306 14.37 -5.53 -12.64
C GLU A 306 12.82 -5.57 -12.41
N TRP A 307 12.16 -4.42 -12.43
CA TRP A 307 10.74 -4.23 -12.11
C TRP A 307 9.76 -5.12 -12.88
N ASN A 308 10.13 -5.65 -14.02
CA ASN A 308 9.28 -6.49 -14.86
C ASN A 308 9.69 -7.97 -14.90
N LYS A 309 10.70 -8.39 -14.15
CA LYS A 309 11.18 -9.79 -14.12
C LYS A 309 10.25 -10.71 -13.32
N VAL A 310 9.63 -10.21 -12.31
CA VAL A 310 8.58 -10.92 -11.55
C VAL A 310 7.23 -10.41 -12.04
N LYS A 311 6.23 -11.29 -12.09
CA LYS A 311 4.87 -10.92 -12.48
C LYS A 311 3.89 -11.25 -11.37
N GLY A 312 3.06 -10.27 -11.03
CA GLY A 312 2.00 -10.38 -10.04
C GLY A 312 2.47 -10.69 -8.61
N TYR A 313 1.53 -10.74 -7.71
CA TYR A 313 1.75 -11.00 -6.29
C TYR A 313 1.45 -12.47 -5.96
N LYS A 314 2.46 -13.23 -5.54
CA LYS A 314 2.35 -14.67 -5.30
C LYS A 314 1.38 -15.03 -4.18
N HIS A 315 1.24 -14.19 -3.16
CA HIS A 315 0.32 -14.41 -2.06
C HIS A 315 -1.15 -14.17 -2.42
N ALA A 316 -1.43 -13.55 -3.57
CA ALA A 316 -2.78 -13.25 -4.04
C ALA A 316 -3.42 -14.37 -4.85
N TYR A 317 -2.81 -15.53 -4.94
CA TYR A 317 -3.38 -16.65 -5.69
C TYR A 317 -4.62 -17.23 -5.00
N ALA A 318 -5.60 -17.60 -5.83
CA ALA A 318 -6.86 -18.15 -5.37
C ALA A 318 -6.76 -19.59 -4.84
N SER A 319 -5.72 -20.32 -5.20
CA SER A 319 -5.57 -21.75 -4.91
C SER A 319 -4.50 -22.01 -3.87
N PRO A 320 -4.81 -22.77 -2.80
CA PRO A 320 -3.79 -23.27 -1.87
C PRO A 320 -2.72 -24.13 -2.56
N GLU A 321 -3.04 -24.70 -3.73
CA GLU A 321 -2.10 -25.51 -4.53
C GLU A 321 -1.02 -24.64 -5.15
N ASP A 322 -1.36 -23.43 -5.59
CA ASP A 322 -0.38 -22.48 -6.13
C ASP A 322 0.60 -22.01 -5.07
N GLU A 323 0.14 -21.84 -3.83
CA GLU A 323 1.01 -21.55 -2.69
C GLU A 323 1.94 -22.73 -2.39
N SER A 324 1.45 -23.96 -2.43
CA SER A 324 2.25 -25.17 -2.23
C SER A 324 3.30 -25.36 -3.32
N VAL A 325 2.95 -25.09 -4.58
CA VAL A 325 3.89 -25.13 -5.73
C VAL A 325 4.96 -24.05 -5.60
N ALA A 326 4.59 -22.84 -5.18
CA ALA A 326 5.55 -21.75 -4.94
C ALA A 326 6.51 -22.10 -3.80
N MET A 327 6.01 -22.72 -2.72
CA MET A 327 6.80 -23.21 -1.59
C MET A 327 7.79 -24.32 -1.99
N GLU A 328 7.33 -25.30 -2.76
CA GLU A 328 8.18 -26.38 -3.30
C GLU A 328 9.32 -25.80 -4.16
N LYS A 329 9.00 -24.83 -5.00
CA LYS A 329 9.98 -24.16 -5.85
C LYS A 329 10.99 -23.37 -5.04
N ALA A 330 10.53 -22.65 -4.01
CA ALA A 330 11.41 -21.91 -3.10
C ALA A 330 12.34 -22.87 -2.32
N LYS A 331 11.82 -23.98 -1.78
CA LYS A 331 12.63 -25.03 -1.12
C LYS A 331 13.70 -25.58 -2.04
N LYS A 332 13.37 -25.88 -3.30
CA LYS A 332 14.34 -26.37 -4.31
C LYS A 332 15.43 -25.33 -4.63
N ILE A 333 15.06 -24.04 -4.71
CA ILE A 333 16.04 -22.97 -4.92
C ILE A 333 16.96 -22.84 -3.70
N THR A 334 16.40 -22.84 -2.48
CA THR A 334 17.16 -22.76 -1.23
C THR A 334 18.12 -23.94 -1.09
N ALA A 335 17.68 -25.16 -1.40
CA ALA A 335 18.54 -26.34 -1.40
C ALA A 335 19.73 -26.21 -2.35
N LYS A 336 19.47 -25.76 -3.60
CA LYS A 336 20.53 -25.51 -4.60
C LYS A 336 21.51 -24.41 -4.17
N LEU A 337 21.04 -23.39 -3.46
CA LEU A 337 21.90 -22.32 -2.93
C LEU A 337 22.76 -22.83 -1.78
N LYS A 338 22.24 -23.69 -0.92
CA LYS A 338 23.01 -24.37 0.15
C LYS A 338 24.09 -25.30 -0.45
N GLU A 339 23.75 -26.09 -1.45
CA GLU A 339 24.73 -26.95 -2.15
C GLU A 339 25.88 -26.16 -2.79
N LYS A 340 25.62 -24.91 -3.19
CA LYS A 340 26.65 -24.02 -3.77
C LYS A 340 27.45 -23.24 -2.72
N GLY A 341 27.27 -23.50 -1.43
CA GLY A 341 27.91 -22.75 -0.35
C GLY A 341 27.49 -21.29 -0.25
N ALA A 342 26.40 -20.92 -0.92
CA ALA A 342 25.97 -19.52 -1.01
C ALA A 342 25.20 -19.03 0.22
N VAL A 343 24.86 -19.91 1.18
CA VAL A 343 24.04 -19.55 2.33
C VAL A 343 24.40 -20.39 3.56
N GLU A 344 25.25 -19.87 4.40
CA GLU A 344 25.19 -20.14 5.84
C GLU A 344 24.17 -19.17 6.44
N TRP A 345 23.00 -19.65 6.81
CA TRP A 345 21.89 -18.78 7.22
C TRP A 345 21.73 -18.72 8.72
N ALA A 346 21.33 -17.55 9.19
CA ALA A 346 21.12 -17.16 10.57
C ALA A 346 20.14 -18.06 11.38
N GLY A 347 19.50 -19.05 10.79
CA GLY A 347 18.68 -20.05 11.49
C GLY A 347 19.50 -21.01 12.33
N GLU A 348 20.76 -21.29 11.98
CA GLU A 348 21.64 -22.18 12.77
C GLU A 348 22.41 -21.45 13.89
N ALA A 349 22.46 -20.12 13.83
CA ALA A 349 23.16 -19.32 14.85
C ALA A 349 22.38 -19.19 16.17
N VAL A 350 21.10 -19.54 16.22
CA VAL A 350 20.26 -19.45 17.43
C VAL A 350 20.30 -20.72 18.26
N GLU A 351 20.60 -21.89 17.66
CA GLU A 351 20.66 -23.15 18.39
C GLU A 351 22.01 -23.42 19.12
N ASN A 352 23.05 -22.68 18.79
CA ASN A 352 24.39 -22.90 19.35
C ASN A 352 24.81 -21.95 20.49
N LYS A 353 23.85 -21.22 21.09
CA LYS A 353 24.08 -20.50 22.34
C LYS A 353 23.21 -21.07 23.45
N LYS A 354 23.61 -22.24 23.96
CA LYS A 354 23.28 -22.71 25.29
C LYS A 354 24.56 -22.86 26.11
#